data_3a91bb1eca787b52bebd61e49e2d553b
#
_entry.id   3a91bb1eca787b52bebd61e49e2d553b
#
_cell.length_a   1.000
_cell.length_b   1.000
_cell.length_c   1.000
_cell.angle_alpha   90.00
_cell.angle_beta   90.00
_cell.angle_gamma   90.00
#
_symmetry.space_group_name_H-M   'P 1'
#
loop_
_entity.id
_entity.type
_entity.pdbx_description
1 polymer ?
#
loop_
_entity_poly.entity_id
_entity_poly.type
_entity_poly.pdbx_seq_one_letter_code
_entity_poly.pdbx_strand_id
1 'polypeptide(L)'
;MGKQKVVIIGSGLGGLSCGLILSRNGYDVTILEQGAQVGGCLQCFRRQGVKFETGMHFIGSADEGQVLHRLLRYLGVLDDVRLSRLDTENYNIISLNGERFRFANGREAFIENLAKDFPHQHDHLNRYFDLVEQVAGASSLHTLRKADSDTTPLHTRFQLRSMDEVISEVISDEQLRCVLAGDLPLYAAEYGKTPFATHAFITDFYNQSAFRVVGGSDRIAASLVKSIQQSGGQVLCRQQVQKIVCDGQKAIGVETDRFYPADVVIAAIHPARVVELCDSPLLRSAYRQRIHSLPETVGGFAVYLRFKPETLPYMNYNFYGYHQASPWGCEQYTDADWPRGYLYMHFCNDEHQRWAEGGVVLSYMHFSEVEKWKGTSIGRRGEDYEQLKRDRAERLIDAVCREFPGLRDGIAGYETSTPLTYLDYTGTERGAMYGVAKDIHLGPAGRVQHRTKIPNLLLAGQNVNSHGILGVLVGTIVACSELLTSEYIFNDIIKHES
;
A
#
# COMPACT_ATOMS: atom_id res chain seq x y z
N MET A 1 13.27 12.74 35.58
CA MET A 1 12.52 11.54 35.15
C MET A 1 13.20 10.98 33.92
N GLY A 2 13.40 9.65 33.81
CA GLY A 2 13.93 9.02 32.59
C GLY A 2 12.96 9.19 31.43
N LYS A 3 13.48 9.11 30.18
CA LYS A 3 12.62 9.13 28.99
C LYS A 3 11.68 7.93 29.02
N GLN A 4 10.42 8.12 28.58
CA GLN A 4 9.46 7.02 28.44
C GLN A 4 9.90 6.08 27.32
N LYS A 5 9.95 4.78 27.61
CA LYS A 5 10.42 3.73 26.68
C LYS A 5 9.30 3.26 25.76
N VAL A 6 9.54 3.34 24.47
CA VAL A 6 8.63 2.84 23.42
C VAL A 6 9.32 1.74 22.63
N VAL A 7 8.73 0.55 22.64
CA VAL A 7 9.17 -0.53 21.75
C VAL A 7 8.18 -0.67 20.60
N ILE A 8 8.71 -0.67 19.38
CA ILE A 8 7.93 -0.81 18.16
C ILE A 8 8.25 -2.14 17.50
N ILE A 9 7.25 -2.93 17.21
CA ILE A 9 7.37 -4.24 16.54
C ILE A 9 7.11 -4.06 15.05
N GLY A 10 8.12 -4.31 14.22
CA GLY A 10 8.09 -4.18 12.75
C GLY A 10 8.61 -2.84 12.26
N SER A 11 9.47 -2.89 11.24
CA SER A 11 10.12 -1.75 10.59
C SER A 11 9.57 -1.42 9.21
N GLY A 12 8.30 -1.74 8.94
CA GLY A 12 7.57 -1.20 7.79
C GLY A 12 7.36 0.31 7.92
N LEU A 13 6.80 0.95 6.90
CA LEU A 13 6.56 2.40 6.88
C LEU A 13 5.89 2.91 8.17
N GLY A 14 4.85 2.20 8.65
CA GLY A 14 4.13 2.61 9.87
C GLY A 14 5.02 2.58 11.12
N GLY A 15 5.81 1.51 11.31
CA GLY A 15 6.70 1.40 12.45
C GLY A 15 7.84 2.41 12.42
N LEU A 16 8.47 2.62 11.24
CA LEU A 16 9.53 3.62 11.07
C LEU A 16 9.02 5.04 11.29
N SER A 17 7.83 5.38 10.75
CA SER A 17 7.25 6.72 10.92
C SER A 17 6.82 6.98 12.36
N CYS A 18 6.20 6.00 13.05
CA CYS A 18 5.93 6.10 14.50
C CYS A 18 7.23 6.33 15.28
N GLY A 19 8.26 5.53 14.96
CA GLY A 19 9.55 5.63 15.63
C GLY A 19 10.21 6.99 15.46
N LEU A 20 10.16 7.56 14.26
CA LEU A 20 10.73 8.87 14.01
C LEU A 20 9.98 9.97 14.77
N ILE A 21 8.65 10.00 14.65
CA ILE A 21 7.83 11.02 15.34
C ILE A 21 8.08 10.98 16.84
N LEU A 22 8.10 9.80 17.45
CA LEU A 22 8.28 9.66 18.89
C LEU A 22 9.74 9.97 19.32
N SER A 23 10.75 9.53 18.56
CA SER A 23 12.16 9.84 18.86
C SER A 23 12.43 11.35 18.86
N ARG A 24 11.88 12.10 17.88
CA ARG A 24 11.97 13.57 17.81
C ARG A 24 11.29 14.24 18.99
N ASN A 25 10.29 13.59 19.58
CA ASN A 25 9.52 14.10 20.70
C ASN A 25 9.98 13.58 22.08
N GLY A 26 11.23 13.12 22.16
CA GLY A 26 11.90 12.85 23.43
C GLY A 26 11.63 11.48 24.03
N TYR A 27 10.97 10.58 23.33
CA TYR A 27 10.81 9.18 23.75
C TYR A 27 12.12 8.37 23.52
N ASP A 28 12.33 7.34 24.33
CA ASP A 28 13.39 6.34 24.15
C ASP A 28 12.84 5.20 23.26
N VAL A 29 13.10 5.27 21.96
CA VAL A 29 12.48 4.41 20.95
C VAL A 29 13.42 3.29 20.52
N THR A 30 12.91 2.05 20.56
CA THR A 30 13.56 0.87 19.97
C THR A 30 12.61 0.20 19.00
N ILE A 31 13.00 0.08 17.72
CA ILE A 31 12.26 -0.65 16.69
C ILE A 31 12.92 -2.02 16.50
N LEU A 32 12.10 -3.08 16.55
CA LEU A 32 12.53 -4.47 16.38
C LEU A 32 11.99 -5.03 15.06
N GLU A 33 12.92 -5.46 14.20
CA GLU A 33 12.63 -6.04 12.88
C GLU A 33 13.11 -7.50 12.83
N GLN A 34 12.22 -8.42 12.45
CA GLN A 34 12.58 -9.84 12.33
C GLN A 34 13.54 -10.12 11.16
N GLY A 35 13.36 -9.38 10.06
CA GLY A 35 14.14 -9.52 8.83
C GLY A 35 15.56 -8.97 8.95
N ALA A 36 16.37 -9.25 7.95
CA ALA A 36 17.71 -8.67 7.81
C ALA A 36 17.66 -7.24 7.22
N GLN A 37 16.54 -6.84 6.62
CA GLN A 37 16.33 -5.56 5.96
C GLN A 37 15.08 -4.89 6.50
N VAL A 38 15.17 -3.58 6.73
CA VAL A 38 14.04 -2.73 7.12
C VAL A 38 13.13 -2.41 5.93
N GLY A 39 11.93 -1.89 6.19
CA GLY A 39 11.08 -1.27 5.18
C GLY A 39 9.77 -2.00 4.89
N GLY A 40 9.62 -3.29 5.22
CA GLY A 40 8.42 -4.05 4.87
C GLY A 40 8.14 -3.98 3.37
N CYS A 41 6.96 -3.49 2.95
CA CYS A 41 6.60 -3.34 1.53
C CYS A 41 7.40 -2.24 0.78
N LEU A 42 8.24 -1.45 1.47
CA LEU A 42 9.19 -0.53 0.83
C LEU A 42 10.51 -1.22 0.43
N GLN A 43 10.70 -2.48 0.78
CA GLN A 43 11.93 -3.20 0.47
C GLN A 43 12.14 -3.34 -1.03
N CYS A 44 13.40 -3.28 -1.43
CA CYS A 44 13.86 -3.61 -2.77
C CYS A 44 14.86 -4.77 -2.70
N PHE A 45 14.97 -5.52 -3.78
CA PHE A 45 16.02 -6.53 -3.91
C PHE A 45 16.82 -6.30 -5.21
N ARG A 46 18.01 -6.89 -5.29
CA ARG A 46 18.86 -6.82 -6.49
C ARG A 46 19.13 -8.20 -7.05
N ARG A 47 19.05 -8.31 -8.38
CA ARG A 47 19.49 -9.51 -9.13
C ARG A 47 20.21 -9.07 -10.40
N GLN A 48 21.39 -9.64 -10.61
CA GLN A 48 22.20 -9.40 -11.80
C GLN A 48 22.34 -7.89 -12.15
N GLY A 49 22.59 -7.06 -11.13
CA GLY A 49 22.78 -5.61 -11.28
C GLY A 49 21.50 -4.76 -11.24
N VAL A 50 20.35 -5.30 -11.59
CA VAL A 50 19.07 -4.57 -11.59
C VAL A 50 18.43 -4.58 -10.21
N LYS A 51 17.86 -3.44 -9.81
CA LYS A 51 17.11 -3.26 -8.58
C LYS A 51 15.60 -3.35 -8.85
N PHE A 52 14.90 -4.08 -8.00
CA PHE A 52 13.47 -4.34 -8.10
C PHE A 52 12.75 -3.89 -6.85
N GLU A 53 11.67 -3.17 -7.01
CA GLU A 53 10.72 -2.80 -5.95
C GLU A 53 9.73 -3.93 -5.72
N THR A 54 9.33 -4.15 -4.46
CA THR A 54 8.50 -5.32 -4.12
C THR A 54 7.03 -5.01 -3.88
N GLY A 55 6.69 -3.83 -3.34
CA GLY A 55 5.32 -3.55 -2.93
C GLY A 55 4.87 -2.09 -3.09
N MET A 56 5.77 -1.14 -3.30
CA MET A 56 5.44 0.25 -3.61
C MET A 56 6.19 0.69 -4.85
N HIS A 57 5.47 1.06 -5.89
CA HIS A 57 6.04 1.35 -7.20
C HIS A 57 5.83 2.80 -7.66
N PHE A 58 4.82 3.49 -7.13
CA PHE A 58 4.53 4.89 -7.39
C PHE A 58 3.68 5.48 -6.27
N ILE A 59 3.66 6.80 -6.18
CA ILE A 59 2.99 7.57 -5.13
C ILE A 59 2.21 8.71 -5.76
N GLY A 60 1.16 9.18 -5.08
CA GLY A 60 0.35 10.33 -5.49
C GLY A 60 0.56 11.53 -4.58
N SER A 61 -0.09 12.64 -4.89
CA SER A 61 -0.19 13.86 -4.06
C SER A 61 1.14 14.34 -3.45
N ALA A 62 2.21 14.34 -4.27
CA ALA A 62 3.55 14.66 -3.81
C ALA A 62 4.11 15.98 -4.41
N ASP A 63 3.27 16.80 -5.06
CA ASP A 63 3.60 18.19 -5.38
C ASP A 63 3.59 19.05 -4.14
N GLU A 64 4.30 20.17 -4.21
CA GLU A 64 4.36 21.15 -3.12
C GLU A 64 2.96 21.54 -2.63
N GLY A 65 2.76 21.48 -1.32
CA GLY A 65 1.47 21.76 -0.68
C GLY A 65 0.46 20.61 -0.67
N GLN A 66 0.65 19.55 -1.47
CA GLN A 66 -0.20 18.36 -1.45
C GLN A 66 0.07 17.50 -0.21
N VAL A 67 -0.89 16.65 0.14
CA VAL A 67 -0.90 15.94 1.43
C VAL A 67 0.31 15.04 1.67
N LEU A 68 0.73 14.27 0.67
CA LEU A 68 1.88 13.38 0.85
C LEU A 68 3.20 14.17 0.87
N HIS A 69 3.34 15.22 0.05
CA HIS A 69 4.49 16.12 0.10
C HIS A 69 4.68 16.70 1.51
N ARG A 70 3.62 17.21 2.13
CA ARG A 70 3.64 17.75 3.48
C ARG A 70 4.10 16.73 4.52
N LEU A 71 3.59 15.48 4.41
CA LEU A 71 3.99 14.38 5.30
C LEU A 71 5.45 13.96 5.08
N LEU A 72 5.89 13.82 3.84
CA LEU A 72 7.28 13.43 3.54
C LEU A 72 8.27 14.53 3.95
N ARG A 73 7.90 15.81 3.80
CA ARG A 73 8.68 16.95 4.31
C ARG A 73 8.77 16.92 5.83
N TYR A 74 7.63 16.78 6.52
CA TYR A 74 7.59 16.65 7.99
C TYR A 74 8.48 15.51 8.50
N LEU A 75 8.50 14.37 7.82
CA LEU A 75 9.35 13.26 8.15
C LEU A 75 10.82 13.44 7.73
N GLY A 76 11.15 14.50 6.96
CA GLY A 76 12.50 14.75 6.44
C GLY A 76 12.92 13.80 5.32
N VAL A 77 11.96 13.11 4.69
CA VAL A 77 12.24 12.15 3.62
C VAL A 77 12.67 12.86 2.33
N LEU A 78 12.10 14.03 2.03
CA LEU A 78 12.39 14.79 0.81
C LEU A 78 13.81 15.36 0.76
N ASP A 79 14.53 15.40 1.89
CA ASP A 79 15.94 15.82 1.94
C ASP A 79 16.87 14.75 1.33
N ASP A 80 16.47 13.47 1.39
CA ASP A 80 17.29 12.32 0.98
C ASP A 80 16.73 11.61 -0.27
N VAL A 81 15.44 11.82 -0.61
CA VAL A 81 14.72 11.05 -1.63
C VAL A 81 14.24 11.96 -2.75
N ARG A 82 14.61 11.64 -3.98
CA ARG A 82 14.11 12.32 -5.18
C ARG A 82 12.93 11.60 -5.77
N LEU A 83 11.98 12.39 -6.30
CA LEU A 83 10.79 11.91 -6.96
C LEU A 83 10.85 12.29 -8.45
N SER A 84 10.51 11.36 -9.33
CA SER A 84 10.34 11.57 -10.76
C SER A 84 8.86 11.55 -11.10
N ARG A 85 8.35 12.65 -11.68
CA ARG A 85 6.95 12.79 -12.06
C ARG A 85 6.60 11.81 -13.17
N LEU A 86 5.48 11.13 -13.05
CA LEU A 86 4.88 10.37 -14.15
C LEU A 86 4.33 11.34 -15.22
N ASP A 87 4.06 10.80 -16.40
CA ASP A 87 3.48 11.56 -17.50
C ASP A 87 2.14 12.19 -17.07
N THR A 88 2.05 13.51 -17.13
CA THR A 88 0.87 14.24 -16.68
C THR A 88 -0.35 14.03 -17.58
N GLU A 89 -0.14 13.73 -18.86
CA GLU A 89 -1.22 13.48 -19.82
C GLU A 89 -1.78 12.06 -19.69
N ASN A 90 -0.97 11.11 -19.17
CA ASN A 90 -1.38 9.72 -19.02
C ASN A 90 -0.59 8.96 -17.95
N TYR A 91 -0.67 9.36 -16.70
CA TYR A 91 0.01 8.64 -15.60
C TYR A 91 -0.47 7.20 -15.44
N ASN A 92 -1.72 6.90 -15.82
CA ASN A 92 -2.26 5.55 -15.96
C ASN A 92 -2.90 5.39 -17.34
N ILE A 93 -2.67 4.24 -17.96
CA ILE A 93 -3.41 3.77 -19.14
C ILE A 93 -4.21 2.54 -18.74
N ILE A 94 -5.52 2.58 -18.98
CA ILE A 94 -6.43 1.46 -18.78
C ILE A 94 -6.73 0.84 -20.15
N SER A 95 -6.42 -0.44 -20.32
CA SER A 95 -6.75 -1.20 -21.53
C SER A 95 -7.85 -2.22 -21.21
N LEU A 96 -9.01 -2.06 -21.83
CA LEU A 96 -10.14 -2.99 -21.73
C LEU A 96 -10.30 -3.67 -23.09
N ASN A 97 -9.98 -4.97 -23.15
CA ASN A 97 -10.04 -5.75 -24.39
C ASN A 97 -9.28 -5.10 -25.57
N GLY A 98 -8.14 -4.45 -25.29
CA GLY A 98 -7.28 -3.77 -26.28
C GLY A 98 -7.64 -2.31 -26.56
N GLU A 99 -8.76 -1.81 -26.08
CA GLU A 99 -9.14 -0.39 -26.16
C GLU A 99 -8.51 0.38 -24.99
N ARG A 100 -7.81 1.49 -25.26
CA ARG A 100 -6.95 2.20 -24.29
C ARG A 100 -7.53 3.56 -23.91
N PHE A 101 -7.69 3.78 -22.61
CA PHE A 101 -8.17 5.02 -21.99
C PHE A 101 -7.08 5.62 -21.12
N ARG A 102 -6.93 6.95 -21.12
CA ARG A 102 -5.83 7.67 -20.49
C ARG A 102 -6.31 8.47 -19.30
N PHE A 103 -5.66 8.28 -18.16
CA PHE A 103 -5.86 9.08 -16.95
C PHE A 103 -4.78 10.14 -16.87
N ALA A 104 -5.18 11.40 -17.02
CA ALA A 104 -4.30 12.55 -16.85
C ALA A 104 -4.30 13.04 -15.39
N ASN A 105 -3.22 13.71 -14.96
CA ASN A 105 -3.21 14.42 -13.68
C ASN A 105 -3.99 15.74 -13.78
N GLY A 106 -4.70 16.07 -12.73
CA GLY A 106 -5.59 17.20 -12.64
C GLY A 106 -7.02 16.88 -13.15
N ARG A 107 -8.00 17.42 -12.43
CA ARG A 107 -9.42 17.18 -12.69
C ARG A 107 -9.81 17.50 -14.13
N GLU A 108 -9.50 18.72 -14.59
CA GLU A 108 -9.88 19.20 -15.91
C GLU A 108 -9.28 18.31 -17.01
N ALA A 109 -7.97 18.05 -16.95
CA ALA A 109 -7.27 17.22 -17.93
C ALA A 109 -7.80 15.77 -17.95
N PHE A 110 -8.14 15.22 -16.79
CA PHE A 110 -8.73 13.88 -16.69
C PHE A 110 -10.11 13.83 -17.37
N ILE A 111 -10.97 14.81 -17.07
CA ILE A 111 -12.32 14.89 -17.65
C ILE A 111 -12.24 15.09 -19.16
N GLU A 112 -11.41 16.02 -19.63
CA GLU A 112 -11.24 16.30 -21.05
C GLU A 112 -10.68 15.09 -21.81
N ASN A 113 -9.75 14.34 -21.23
CA ASN A 113 -9.23 13.13 -21.87
C ASN A 113 -10.31 12.07 -22.05
N LEU A 114 -11.06 11.77 -21.00
CA LEU A 114 -12.13 10.77 -21.09
C LEU A 114 -13.33 11.25 -21.92
N ALA A 115 -13.62 12.55 -21.94
CA ALA A 115 -14.69 13.10 -22.76
C ALA A 115 -14.42 12.98 -24.28
N LYS A 116 -13.16 12.80 -24.71
CA LYS A 116 -12.84 12.50 -26.12
C LYS A 116 -13.43 11.16 -26.55
N ASP A 117 -13.38 10.17 -25.66
CA ASP A 117 -13.91 8.82 -25.91
C ASP A 117 -15.40 8.73 -25.53
N PHE A 118 -15.85 9.54 -24.56
CA PHE A 118 -17.21 9.58 -24.01
C PHE A 118 -17.84 10.98 -24.05
N PRO A 119 -18.08 11.59 -25.24
CA PRO A 119 -18.44 13.00 -25.34
C PRO A 119 -19.78 13.36 -24.66
N HIS A 120 -20.69 12.40 -24.54
CA HIS A 120 -21.99 12.62 -23.86
C HIS A 120 -21.90 12.48 -22.32
N GLN A 121 -20.74 12.16 -21.79
CA GLN A 121 -20.52 11.95 -20.35
C GLN A 121 -19.78 13.11 -19.65
N HIS A 122 -19.45 14.19 -20.35
CA HIS A 122 -18.67 15.30 -19.80
C HIS A 122 -19.27 15.86 -18.49
N ASP A 123 -20.59 16.15 -18.45
CA ASP A 123 -21.26 16.64 -17.25
C ASP A 123 -21.34 15.59 -16.15
N HIS A 124 -21.45 14.31 -16.51
CA HIS A 124 -21.42 13.20 -15.56
C HIS A 124 -20.03 13.04 -14.93
N LEU A 125 -18.97 13.18 -15.73
CA LEU A 125 -17.59 13.18 -15.22
C LEU A 125 -17.34 14.36 -14.26
N ASN A 126 -17.86 15.55 -14.53
CA ASN A 126 -17.79 16.67 -13.60
C ASN A 126 -18.47 16.35 -12.26
N ARG A 127 -19.70 15.81 -12.28
CA ARG A 127 -20.41 15.38 -11.06
C ARG A 127 -19.68 14.27 -10.31
N TYR A 128 -19.07 13.34 -11.03
CA TYR A 128 -18.27 12.30 -10.44
C TYR A 128 -17.07 12.88 -9.67
N PHE A 129 -16.33 13.84 -10.27
CA PHE A 129 -15.22 14.50 -9.59
C PHE A 129 -15.67 15.39 -8.44
N ASP A 130 -16.78 16.11 -8.55
CA ASP A 130 -17.37 16.85 -7.43
C ASP A 130 -17.57 15.94 -6.22
N LEU A 131 -18.08 14.73 -6.47
CA LEU A 131 -18.31 13.75 -5.42
C LEU A 131 -17.01 13.16 -4.85
N VAL A 132 -16.04 12.84 -5.72
CA VAL A 132 -14.71 12.35 -5.32
C VAL A 132 -14.03 13.36 -4.40
N GLU A 133 -13.95 14.63 -4.81
CA GLU A 133 -13.31 15.70 -4.02
C GLU A 133 -14.05 15.99 -2.70
N GLN A 134 -15.39 15.99 -2.71
CA GLN A 134 -16.18 16.13 -1.49
C GLN A 134 -15.89 15.00 -0.49
N VAL A 135 -15.87 13.77 -0.94
CA VAL A 135 -15.66 12.60 -0.06
C VAL A 135 -14.22 12.53 0.41
N ALA A 136 -13.24 12.78 -0.46
CA ALA A 136 -11.84 12.82 -0.10
C ALA A 136 -11.55 13.97 0.87
N GLY A 137 -12.08 15.17 0.61
CA GLY A 137 -11.93 16.35 1.45
C GLY A 137 -12.65 16.28 2.81
N ALA A 138 -13.63 15.39 2.97
CA ALA A 138 -14.37 15.22 4.22
C ALA A 138 -13.55 14.59 5.37
N SER A 139 -12.36 14.07 5.11
CA SER A 139 -11.50 13.51 6.14
C SER A 139 -10.38 14.46 6.54
N SER A 140 -10.46 15.02 7.75
CA SER A 140 -9.41 15.86 8.32
C SER A 140 -8.04 15.18 8.40
N LEU A 141 -8.02 13.87 8.58
CA LEU A 141 -6.80 13.07 8.61
C LEU A 141 -6.14 12.96 7.23
N HIS A 142 -6.93 12.84 6.17
CA HIS A 142 -6.39 12.77 4.80
C HIS A 142 -6.02 14.15 4.24
N THR A 143 -6.68 15.20 4.70
CA THR A 143 -6.35 16.58 4.28
C THR A 143 -5.34 17.26 5.19
N LEU A 144 -5.02 16.67 6.35
CA LEU A 144 -4.20 17.27 7.42
C LEU A 144 -4.69 18.66 7.82
N ARG A 145 -6.00 18.87 7.79
CA ARG A 145 -6.67 20.12 8.20
C ARG A 145 -7.58 19.83 9.39
N LYS A 146 -7.85 20.87 10.21
CA LYS A 146 -8.87 20.73 11.25
C LYS A 146 -10.21 20.44 10.57
N ALA A 147 -10.93 19.41 11.04
CA ALA A 147 -12.25 19.12 10.54
C ALA A 147 -13.19 20.28 10.86
N ASP A 148 -13.88 20.78 9.84
CA ASP A 148 -15.13 21.47 10.06
C ASP A 148 -16.13 20.44 10.58
N SER A 149 -16.85 20.74 11.63
CA SER A 149 -17.71 19.82 12.39
C SER A 149 -18.78 19.10 11.55
N ASP A 150 -19.04 19.56 10.33
CA ASP A 150 -20.14 19.08 9.47
C ASP A 150 -19.74 18.00 8.43
N THR A 151 -18.45 17.68 8.27
CA THR A 151 -17.98 16.76 7.20
C THR A 151 -18.00 15.28 7.58
N THR A 152 -17.96 14.93 8.86
CA THR A 152 -17.97 13.56 9.37
C THR A 152 -19.16 12.71 8.90
N PRO A 153 -20.41 13.22 8.79
CA PRO A 153 -21.54 12.45 8.30
C PRO A 153 -21.39 12.00 6.84
N LEU A 154 -20.84 12.87 5.98
CA LEU A 154 -20.63 12.58 4.56
C LEU A 154 -19.63 11.42 4.37
N HIS A 155 -18.47 11.50 5.02
CA HIS A 155 -17.48 10.45 4.98
C HIS A 155 -18.06 9.10 5.46
N THR A 156 -18.78 9.09 6.58
CA THR A 156 -19.40 7.89 7.14
C THR A 156 -20.42 7.27 6.16
N ARG A 157 -21.23 8.08 5.50
CA ARG A 157 -22.20 7.63 4.49
C ARG A 157 -21.53 6.84 3.36
N PHE A 158 -20.45 7.34 2.79
CA PHE A 158 -19.74 6.70 1.67
C PHE A 158 -18.78 5.58 2.08
N GLN A 159 -18.56 5.38 3.37
CA GLN A 159 -17.93 4.19 3.94
C GLN A 159 -18.86 2.96 3.95
N LEU A 160 -20.16 3.16 3.79
CA LEU A 160 -21.19 2.12 3.83
C LEU A 160 -21.87 1.88 2.47
N ARG A 161 -21.40 2.55 1.42
CA ARG A 161 -21.90 2.39 0.04
C ARG A 161 -20.79 1.87 -0.85
N SER A 162 -21.11 0.90 -1.71
CA SER A 162 -20.12 0.33 -2.61
C SER A 162 -19.72 1.31 -3.72
N MET A 163 -18.51 1.16 -4.20
CA MET A 163 -17.96 1.96 -5.29
C MET A 163 -18.80 1.84 -6.58
N ASP A 164 -19.12 0.63 -6.97
CA ASP A 164 -19.88 0.34 -8.19
C ASP A 164 -21.30 0.93 -8.15
N GLU A 165 -21.97 0.84 -6.99
CA GLU A 165 -23.28 1.47 -6.78
C GLU A 165 -23.21 2.98 -7.00
N VAL A 166 -22.26 3.66 -6.31
CA VAL A 166 -22.16 5.12 -6.38
C VAL A 166 -21.75 5.60 -7.77
N ILE A 167 -20.79 4.93 -8.41
CA ILE A 167 -20.39 5.28 -9.78
C ILE A 167 -21.57 5.10 -10.74
N SER A 168 -22.38 4.04 -10.60
CA SER A 168 -23.53 3.80 -11.48
C SER A 168 -24.66 4.82 -11.34
N GLU A 169 -24.77 5.49 -10.20
CA GLU A 169 -25.74 6.58 -10.00
C GLU A 169 -25.32 7.87 -10.73
N VAL A 170 -24.03 8.08 -10.93
CA VAL A 170 -23.47 9.31 -11.51
C VAL A 170 -23.14 9.14 -12.98
N ILE A 171 -22.58 8.01 -13.37
CA ILE A 171 -22.14 7.69 -14.73
C ILE A 171 -23.16 6.76 -15.40
N SER A 172 -23.78 7.21 -16.49
CA SER A 172 -24.78 6.42 -17.22
C SER A 172 -24.18 5.40 -18.19
N ASP A 173 -22.99 5.69 -18.74
CA ASP A 173 -22.28 4.83 -19.69
C ASP A 173 -21.59 3.66 -18.97
N GLU A 174 -21.87 2.43 -19.41
CA GLU A 174 -21.36 1.21 -18.78
C GLU A 174 -19.83 1.02 -19.00
N GLN A 175 -19.35 1.34 -20.20
CA GLN A 175 -17.93 1.22 -20.50
C GLN A 175 -17.12 2.25 -19.69
N LEU A 176 -17.62 3.48 -19.58
CA LEU A 176 -16.96 4.49 -18.74
C LEU A 176 -16.91 4.09 -17.26
N ARG A 177 -17.97 3.43 -16.73
CA ARG A 177 -17.92 2.86 -15.36
C ARG A 177 -16.79 1.85 -15.20
N CYS A 178 -16.61 0.99 -16.21
CA CYS A 178 -15.50 0.04 -16.23
C CYS A 178 -14.13 0.73 -16.34
N VAL A 179 -14.02 1.78 -17.15
CA VAL A 179 -12.79 2.58 -17.26
C VAL A 179 -12.44 3.23 -15.92
N LEU A 180 -13.40 3.89 -15.24
CA LEU A 180 -13.20 4.53 -13.93
C LEU A 180 -12.83 3.52 -12.83
N ALA A 181 -13.19 2.26 -13.01
CA ALA A 181 -12.78 1.16 -12.13
C ALA A 181 -11.45 0.50 -12.57
N GLY A 182 -10.80 0.99 -13.62
CA GLY A 182 -9.67 0.31 -14.27
C GLY A 182 -8.40 0.20 -13.43
N ASP A 183 -8.26 0.92 -12.35
CA ASP A 183 -7.12 0.84 -11.43
C ASP A 183 -7.41 0.02 -10.15
N LEU A 184 -8.45 -0.84 -10.17
CA LEU A 184 -8.81 -1.75 -9.06
C LEU A 184 -7.62 -2.46 -8.39
N PRO A 185 -6.60 -2.96 -9.15
CA PRO A 185 -5.49 -3.67 -8.55
C PRO A 185 -4.67 -2.82 -7.56
N LEU A 186 -4.75 -1.50 -7.67
CA LEU A 186 -4.04 -0.57 -6.80
C LEU A 186 -4.50 -0.65 -5.34
N TYR A 187 -5.70 -1.14 -5.08
CA TYR A 187 -6.29 -1.28 -3.74
C TYR A 187 -7.13 -2.56 -3.55
N ALA A 188 -6.99 -3.52 -4.47
CA ALA A 188 -7.72 -4.78 -4.49
C ALA A 188 -9.23 -4.59 -4.31
N ALA A 189 -9.83 -3.69 -5.10
CA ALA A 189 -11.26 -3.44 -5.02
C ALA A 189 -12.06 -4.61 -5.58
N GLU A 190 -13.17 -4.90 -4.89
CA GLU A 190 -14.14 -5.94 -5.25
C GLU A 190 -15.52 -5.34 -5.49
N TYR A 191 -16.21 -5.86 -6.52
CA TYR A 191 -17.57 -5.46 -6.86
C TYR A 191 -18.54 -5.68 -5.70
N GLY A 192 -19.41 -4.70 -5.42
CA GLY A 192 -20.41 -4.77 -4.35
C GLY A 192 -19.86 -4.73 -2.93
N LYS A 193 -18.54 -4.61 -2.74
CA LYS A 193 -17.90 -4.67 -1.40
C LYS A 193 -17.08 -3.45 -1.06
N THR A 194 -16.28 -2.95 -2.02
CA THR A 194 -15.35 -1.86 -1.74
C THR A 194 -16.08 -0.54 -1.49
N PRO A 195 -15.82 0.15 -0.36
CA PRO A 195 -16.45 1.44 -0.08
C PRO A 195 -16.09 2.49 -1.12
N PHE A 196 -17.06 3.30 -1.55
CA PHE A 196 -16.81 4.44 -2.44
C PHE A 196 -15.82 5.44 -1.83
N ALA A 197 -15.85 5.64 -0.50
CA ALA A 197 -14.87 6.50 0.16
C ALA A 197 -13.43 6.04 -0.06
N THR A 198 -13.16 4.73 -0.11
CA THR A 198 -11.82 4.20 -0.43
C THR A 198 -11.42 4.56 -1.85
N HIS A 199 -12.31 4.36 -2.81
CA HIS A 199 -12.11 4.75 -4.21
C HIS A 199 -11.86 6.26 -4.35
N ALA A 200 -12.70 7.09 -3.74
CA ALA A 200 -12.58 8.55 -3.81
C ALA A 200 -11.22 9.05 -3.29
N PHE A 201 -10.74 8.51 -2.16
CA PHE A 201 -9.40 8.85 -1.65
C PHE A 201 -8.28 8.49 -2.62
N ILE A 202 -8.36 7.32 -3.24
CA ILE A 202 -7.32 6.83 -4.15
C ILE A 202 -7.35 7.63 -5.45
N THR A 203 -8.54 7.85 -6.01
CA THR A 203 -8.72 8.65 -7.22
C THR A 203 -8.20 10.07 -7.01
N ASP A 204 -8.63 10.76 -5.96
CA ASP A 204 -8.16 12.11 -5.63
C ASP A 204 -6.63 12.15 -5.42
N PHE A 205 -6.10 11.20 -4.64
CA PHE A 205 -4.69 11.11 -4.31
C PHE A 205 -3.78 11.01 -5.54
N TYR A 206 -4.12 10.16 -6.52
CA TYR A 206 -3.31 9.98 -7.73
C TYR A 206 -3.66 10.97 -8.84
N ASN A 207 -4.89 11.50 -8.87
CA ASN A 207 -5.26 12.52 -9.84
C ASN A 207 -4.54 13.85 -9.57
N GLN A 208 -4.33 14.22 -8.32
CA GLN A 208 -3.59 15.45 -7.96
C GLN A 208 -2.17 15.46 -8.54
N SER A 209 -1.44 14.38 -8.41
CA SER A 209 -0.12 14.15 -9.04
C SER A 209 0.32 12.70 -8.87
N ALA A 210 1.23 12.23 -9.71
CA ALA A 210 1.79 10.88 -9.61
C ALA A 210 3.29 10.87 -9.85
N PHE A 211 4.03 10.11 -9.03
CA PHE A 211 5.49 10.07 -9.04
C PHE A 211 6.04 8.66 -8.81
N ARG A 212 7.25 8.40 -9.32
CA ARG A 212 8.10 7.30 -8.90
C ARG A 212 9.17 7.78 -7.94
N VAL A 213 9.63 6.88 -7.06
CA VAL A 213 10.80 7.13 -6.22
C VAL A 213 12.05 6.79 -7.01
N VAL A 214 12.90 7.79 -7.26
CA VAL A 214 14.15 7.58 -8.00
C VAL A 214 15.10 6.67 -7.22
N GLY A 215 15.48 5.57 -7.85
CA GLY A 215 16.37 4.57 -7.25
C GLY A 215 15.73 3.65 -6.23
N GLY A 216 14.38 3.61 -6.17
CA GLY A 216 13.58 2.62 -5.47
C GLY A 216 13.04 3.04 -4.09
N SER A 217 11.94 2.41 -3.73
CA SER A 217 11.15 2.70 -2.51
C SER A 217 11.90 2.51 -1.18
N ASP A 218 12.91 1.65 -1.13
CA ASP A 218 13.75 1.44 0.06
C ASP A 218 14.52 2.68 0.51
N ARG A 219 14.69 3.69 -0.38
CA ARG A 219 15.28 4.99 -0.01
C ARG A 219 14.45 5.73 1.03
N ILE A 220 13.12 5.60 0.99
CA ILE A 220 12.23 6.16 2.02
C ILE A 220 12.54 5.52 3.38
N ALA A 221 12.62 4.18 3.42
CA ALA A 221 12.94 3.48 4.66
C ALA A 221 14.33 3.84 5.19
N ALA A 222 15.33 3.96 4.32
CA ALA A 222 16.69 4.35 4.69
C ALA A 222 16.76 5.78 5.28
N SER A 223 16.03 6.73 4.67
CA SER A 223 15.92 8.11 5.18
C SER A 223 15.29 8.15 6.57
N LEU A 224 14.19 7.41 6.77
CA LEU A 224 13.53 7.30 8.08
C LEU A 224 14.47 6.70 9.15
N VAL A 225 15.18 5.63 8.83
CA VAL A 225 16.16 5.02 9.77
C VAL A 225 17.25 5.99 10.14
N LYS A 226 17.83 6.70 9.17
CA LYS A 226 18.83 7.75 9.40
C LYS A 226 18.31 8.81 10.37
N SER A 227 17.11 9.31 10.14
CA SER A 227 16.48 10.34 10.98
C SER A 227 16.13 9.85 12.39
N ILE A 228 15.70 8.59 12.54
CA ILE A 228 15.47 7.95 13.85
C ILE A 228 16.77 7.88 14.65
N GLN A 229 17.85 7.42 14.03
CA GLN A 229 19.16 7.30 14.69
C GLN A 229 19.72 8.67 15.09
N GLN A 230 19.57 9.69 14.24
CA GLN A 230 19.95 11.08 14.56
C GLN A 230 19.14 11.65 15.73
N SER A 231 17.90 11.20 15.91
CA SER A 231 17.03 11.57 17.03
C SER A 231 17.25 10.72 18.31
N GLY A 232 18.23 9.81 18.28
CA GLY A 232 18.59 8.95 19.42
C GLY A 232 17.79 7.66 19.53
N GLY A 233 16.91 7.34 18.58
CA GLY A 233 16.21 6.07 18.51
C GLY A 233 17.07 4.95 17.92
N GLN A 234 16.66 3.69 18.11
CA GLN A 234 17.35 2.51 17.62
C GLN A 234 16.45 1.68 16.69
N VAL A 235 17.05 1.13 15.63
CA VAL A 235 16.40 0.17 14.73
C VAL A 235 17.27 -1.08 14.68
N LEU A 236 16.73 -2.20 15.15
CA LEU A 236 17.45 -3.47 15.32
C LEU A 236 16.82 -4.53 14.41
N CYS A 237 17.58 -4.97 13.40
CA CYS A 237 17.21 -6.08 12.53
C CYS A 237 17.56 -7.44 13.17
N ARG A 238 16.95 -8.52 12.64
CA ARG A 238 17.11 -9.90 13.12
C ARG A 238 16.68 -10.06 14.59
N GLN A 239 15.69 -9.26 14.99
CA GLN A 239 15.07 -9.29 16.30
C GLN A 239 13.61 -9.71 16.16
N GLN A 240 13.36 -11.00 16.03
CA GLN A 240 12.02 -11.54 15.95
C GLN A 240 11.36 -11.52 17.34
N VAL A 241 10.31 -10.71 17.49
CA VAL A 241 9.51 -10.71 18.70
C VAL A 241 8.72 -12.02 18.78
N GLN A 242 8.87 -12.71 19.90
CA GLN A 242 8.24 -13.99 20.20
C GLN A 242 7.06 -13.83 21.14
N LYS A 243 7.08 -12.78 22.00
CA LYS A 243 6.03 -12.52 22.97
C LYS A 243 5.90 -11.03 23.29
N ILE A 244 4.66 -10.56 23.45
CA ILE A 244 4.33 -9.29 24.11
C ILE A 244 4.00 -9.63 25.57
N VAL A 245 4.86 -9.18 26.48
CA VAL A 245 4.77 -9.52 27.91
C VAL A 245 3.86 -8.53 28.61
N CYS A 246 2.86 -9.05 29.35
CA CYS A 246 1.91 -8.25 30.13
C CYS A 246 1.96 -8.64 31.60
N ASP A 247 1.70 -7.67 32.49
CA ASP A 247 1.60 -7.87 33.94
C ASP A 247 0.17 -8.15 34.44
N GLY A 248 -0.76 -8.36 33.52
CA GLY A 248 -2.19 -8.54 33.76
C GLY A 248 -3.02 -7.27 33.58
N GLN A 249 -2.42 -6.08 33.61
CA GLN A 249 -3.09 -4.79 33.40
C GLN A 249 -2.61 -4.07 32.14
N LYS A 250 -1.34 -4.18 31.81
CA LYS A 250 -0.69 -3.49 30.69
C LYS A 250 0.47 -4.31 30.10
N ALA A 251 0.96 -3.93 28.95
CA ALA A 251 2.20 -4.44 28.41
C ALA A 251 3.38 -3.83 29.18
N ILE A 252 4.36 -4.66 29.53
CA ILE A 252 5.59 -4.25 30.24
C ILE A 252 6.84 -4.37 29.36
N GLY A 253 6.71 -4.93 28.17
CA GLY A 253 7.80 -5.08 27.20
C GLY A 253 7.52 -6.18 26.19
N VAL A 254 8.55 -6.50 25.41
CA VAL A 254 8.53 -7.59 24.43
C VAL A 254 9.75 -8.51 24.61
N GLU A 255 9.60 -9.74 24.19
CA GLU A 255 10.62 -10.78 24.28
C GLU A 255 11.04 -11.25 22.88
N THR A 256 12.36 -11.28 22.64
CA THR A 256 13.02 -11.87 21.48
C THR A 256 13.93 -13.00 22.01
N ASP A 257 15.22 -12.98 21.75
CA ASP A 257 16.28 -13.70 22.48
C ASP A 257 16.59 -13.04 23.84
N ARG A 258 16.12 -11.81 24.04
CA ARG A 258 16.21 -11.05 25.29
C ARG A 258 14.92 -10.23 25.51
N PHE A 259 14.76 -9.75 26.73
CA PHE A 259 13.64 -8.89 27.11
C PHE A 259 13.95 -7.41 26.84
N TYR A 260 13.03 -6.71 26.19
CA TYR A 260 13.03 -5.27 25.96
C TYR A 260 11.91 -4.63 26.79
N PRO A 261 12.23 -3.97 27.92
CA PRO A 261 11.23 -3.31 28.75
C PRO A 261 10.64 -2.11 28.01
N ALA A 262 9.31 -1.91 28.14
CA ALA A 262 8.61 -0.82 27.48
C ALA A 262 7.50 -0.25 28.38
N ASP A 263 7.35 1.08 28.36
CA ASP A 263 6.18 1.77 28.92
C ASP A 263 5.03 1.76 27.92
N VAL A 264 5.33 1.74 26.61
CA VAL A 264 4.37 1.62 25.51
C VAL A 264 4.91 0.65 24.46
N VAL A 265 4.04 -0.20 23.94
CA VAL A 265 4.33 -1.08 22.80
C VAL A 265 3.47 -0.65 21.61
N ILE A 266 4.11 -0.41 20.45
CA ILE A 266 3.40 -0.17 19.17
C ILE A 266 3.67 -1.35 18.25
N ALA A 267 2.63 -2.10 17.89
CA ALA A 267 2.75 -3.22 16.98
C ALA A 267 2.39 -2.78 15.55
N ALA A 268 3.41 -2.61 14.71
CA ALA A 268 3.29 -2.24 13.30
C ALA A 268 3.39 -3.47 12.39
N ILE A 269 2.74 -4.55 12.80
CA ILE A 269 2.67 -5.87 12.13
C ILE A 269 1.21 -6.27 11.95
N HIS A 270 0.97 -7.40 11.28
CA HIS A 270 -0.39 -7.89 11.05
C HIS A 270 -1.14 -8.12 12.39
N PRO A 271 -2.41 -7.66 12.55
CA PRO A 271 -3.15 -7.75 13.82
C PRO A 271 -3.34 -9.20 14.32
N ALA A 272 -3.48 -10.17 13.43
CA ALA A 272 -3.55 -11.58 13.80
C ALA A 272 -2.28 -12.04 14.53
N ARG A 273 -1.09 -11.61 14.04
CA ARG A 273 0.18 -11.88 14.74
C ARG A 273 0.24 -11.23 16.11
N VAL A 274 -0.30 -10.02 16.27
CA VAL A 274 -0.32 -9.34 17.58
C VAL A 274 -1.12 -10.13 18.61
N VAL A 275 -2.27 -10.65 18.22
CA VAL A 275 -3.09 -11.45 19.17
C VAL A 275 -2.47 -12.82 19.46
N GLU A 276 -1.66 -13.38 18.56
CA GLU A 276 -0.87 -14.60 18.81
C GLU A 276 0.29 -14.34 19.77
N LEU A 277 1.02 -13.22 19.59
CA LEU A 277 2.17 -12.86 20.43
C LEU A 277 1.79 -12.42 21.83
N CYS A 278 0.52 -12.08 22.08
CA CYS A 278 0.10 -11.53 23.36
C CYS A 278 -0.86 -12.47 24.08
N ASP A 279 -0.41 -13.02 25.20
CA ASP A 279 -1.18 -13.97 26.06
C ASP A 279 -1.87 -13.25 27.24
N SER A 280 -2.40 -12.06 26.99
CA SER A 280 -3.12 -11.31 28.05
C SER A 280 -4.62 -11.68 28.08
N PRO A 281 -5.19 -11.88 29.28
CA PRO A 281 -6.64 -12.12 29.44
C PRO A 281 -7.49 -10.90 29.05
N LEU A 282 -6.90 -9.70 28.91
CA LEU A 282 -7.57 -8.51 28.41
C LEU A 282 -7.95 -8.66 26.92
N LEU A 283 -7.22 -9.45 26.15
CA LEU A 283 -7.58 -9.86 24.79
C LEU A 283 -8.48 -11.10 24.84
N ARG A 284 -9.76 -10.90 25.14
CA ARG A 284 -10.75 -11.97 25.27
C ARG A 284 -10.84 -12.82 23.99
N SER A 285 -11.27 -14.06 24.11
CA SER A 285 -11.43 -15.02 23.01
C SER A 285 -12.26 -14.45 21.84
N ALA A 286 -13.35 -13.76 22.12
CA ALA A 286 -14.17 -13.11 21.09
C ALA A 286 -13.42 -12.04 20.29
N TYR A 287 -12.53 -11.26 20.92
CA TYR A 287 -11.68 -10.30 20.22
C TYR A 287 -10.66 -11.01 19.32
N ARG A 288 -9.99 -12.05 19.83
CA ARG A 288 -9.02 -12.86 19.07
C ARG A 288 -9.70 -13.51 17.87
N GLN A 289 -10.86 -14.14 18.08
CA GLN A 289 -11.64 -14.78 17.03
C GLN A 289 -12.07 -13.76 15.96
N ARG A 290 -12.55 -12.58 16.37
CA ARG A 290 -12.89 -11.50 15.43
C ARG A 290 -11.69 -11.11 14.57
N ILE A 291 -10.50 -10.91 15.16
CA ILE A 291 -9.30 -10.52 14.40
C ILE A 291 -8.91 -11.61 13.39
N HIS A 292 -8.93 -12.89 13.78
CA HIS A 292 -8.61 -14.01 12.87
C HIS A 292 -9.68 -14.25 11.79
N SER A 293 -10.92 -13.81 12.01
CA SER A 293 -12.01 -13.96 11.03
C SER A 293 -12.13 -12.80 10.03
N LEU A 294 -11.30 -11.75 10.15
CA LEU A 294 -11.32 -10.65 9.21
C LEU A 294 -10.92 -11.15 7.82
N PRO A 295 -11.66 -10.79 6.76
CA PRO A 295 -11.29 -11.15 5.40
C PRO A 295 -10.01 -10.40 4.99
N GLU A 296 -9.16 -11.09 4.25
CA GLU A 296 -7.94 -10.56 3.67
C GLU A 296 -8.17 -10.24 2.20
N THR A 297 -7.46 -9.24 1.68
CA THR A 297 -7.43 -8.98 0.25
C THR A 297 -6.76 -10.13 -0.49
N VAL A 298 -7.04 -10.26 -1.77
CA VAL A 298 -6.37 -11.24 -2.63
C VAL A 298 -4.85 -11.04 -2.63
N GLY A 299 -4.10 -12.12 -2.77
CA GLY A 299 -2.66 -12.11 -2.95
C GLY A 299 -2.25 -11.76 -4.38
N GLY A 300 -0.96 -11.54 -4.60
CA GLY A 300 -0.41 -11.21 -5.91
C GLY A 300 0.68 -12.16 -6.36
N PHE A 301 0.74 -12.37 -7.68
CA PHE A 301 1.86 -12.96 -8.39
C PHE A 301 2.56 -11.85 -9.18
N ALA A 302 3.85 -11.66 -8.94
CA ALA A 302 4.62 -10.66 -9.66
C ALA A 302 5.75 -11.31 -10.47
N VAL A 303 5.97 -10.76 -11.66
CA VAL A 303 7.12 -11.05 -12.52
C VAL A 303 7.98 -9.79 -12.61
N TYR A 304 9.18 -9.85 -12.08
CA TYR A 304 10.16 -8.78 -12.09
C TYR A 304 11.06 -8.97 -13.32
N LEU A 305 10.85 -8.17 -14.33
CA LEU A 305 11.53 -8.26 -15.61
C LEU A 305 12.85 -7.50 -15.58
N ARG A 306 13.92 -8.13 -16.03
CA ARG A 306 15.18 -7.49 -16.32
C ARG A 306 15.31 -7.33 -17.84
N PHE A 307 15.64 -6.15 -18.31
CA PHE A 307 15.72 -5.85 -19.72
C PHE A 307 17.16 -5.85 -20.23
N LYS A 308 17.32 -6.13 -21.53
CA LYS A 308 18.58 -5.95 -22.24
C LYS A 308 18.89 -4.45 -22.33
N PRO A 309 20.16 -4.04 -22.21
CA PRO A 309 20.52 -2.63 -22.32
C PRO A 309 20.04 -2.01 -23.64
N GLU A 310 19.51 -0.79 -23.56
CA GLU A 310 19.12 0.04 -24.71
C GLU A 310 18.13 -0.61 -25.70
N THR A 311 17.29 -1.55 -25.23
CA THR A 311 16.34 -2.24 -26.12
C THR A 311 14.91 -1.72 -25.97
N LEU A 312 14.51 -1.38 -24.76
CA LEU A 312 13.13 -0.94 -24.48
C LEU A 312 13.14 0.51 -23.97
N PRO A 313 12.43 1.43 -24.63
CA PRO A 313 12.27 2.79 -24.13
C PRO A 313 11.64 2.78 -22.74
N TYR A 314 12.06 3.72 -21.88
CA TYR A 314 11.47 3.89 -20.57
C TYR A 314 10.00 4.32 -20.67
N MET A 315 9.14 3.62 -19.98
CA MET A 315 7.71 3.88 -19.91
C MET A 315 7.40 4.68 -18.64
N ASN A 316 7.11 5.98 -18.80
CA ASN A 316 6.86 6.90 -17.69
C ASN A 316 5.38 6.96 -17.28
N TYR A 317 4.69 5.83 -17.32
CA TYR A 317 3.30 5.67 -16.90
C TYR A 317 3.07 4.25 -16.38
N ASN A 318 1.89 3.99 -15.83
CA ASN A 318 1.45 2.64 -15.43
C ASN A 318 0.44 2.14 -16.45
N PHE A 319 0.47 0.84 -16.73
CA PHE A 319 -0.45 0.20 -17.66
C PHE A 319 -1.25 -0.89 -16.97
N TYR A 320 -2.58 -0.75 -17.00
CA TYR A 320 -3.53 -1.73 -16.49
C TYR A 320 -4.19 -2.43 -17.68
N GLY A 321 -3.89 -3.70 -17.89
CA GLY A 321 -4.41 -4.49 -19.01
C GLY A 321 -5.44 -5.51 -18.56
N TYR A 322 -6.59 -5.52 -19.22
CA TYR A 322 -7.67 -6.48 -19.00
C TYR A 322 -8.04 -7.14 -20.32
N HIS A 323 -8.10 -8.48 -20.31
CA HIS A 323 -8.49 -9.26 -21.49
C HIS A 323 -10.01 -9.38 -21.66
N GLN A 324 -10.76 -8.52 -21.02
CA GLN A 324 -12.21 -8.44 -21.01
C GLN A 324 -12.65 -6.97 -20.97
N ALA A 325 -13.92 -6.73 -21.29
CA ALA A 325 -14.49 -5.38 -21.32
C ALA A 325 -14.68 -4.76 -19.91
N SER A 326 -14.54 -5.54 -18.86
CA SER A 326 -14.73 -5.09 -17.48
C SER A 326 -13.54 -5.47 -16.62
N PRO A 327 -13.04 -4.58 -15.75
CA PRO A 327 -11.98 -4.89 -14.79
C PRO A 327 -12.51 -5.68 -13.58
N TRP A 328 -13.83 -5.70 -13.39
CA TRP A 328 -14.46 -6.39 -12.25
C TRP A 328 -14.33 -7.90 -12.33
N GLY A 329 -14.17 -8.52 -11.16
CA GLY A 329 -14.06 -9.98 -11.03
C GLY A 329 -12.70 -10.54 -11.44
N CYS A 330 -11.66 -9.70 -11.57
CA CYS A 330 -10.31 -10.17 -11.85
C CYS A 330 -9.75 -11.10 -10.77
N GLU A 331 -10.23 -10.95 -9.53
CA GLU A 331 -9.94 -11.82 -8.40
C GLU A 331 -10.68 -13.17 -8.46
N GLN A 332 -11.68 -13.32 -9.31
CA GLN A 332 -12.52 -14.54 -9.44
C GLN A 332 -12.11 -15.39 -10.65
N TYR A 333 -10.82 -15.37 -11.00
CA TYR A 333 -10.30 -16.14 -12.12
C TYR A 333 -10.31 -17.65 -11.85
N THR A 334 -10.30 -18.40 -12.95
CA THR A 334 -9.99 -19.83 -12.99
C THR A 334 -8.60 -20.06 -13.55
N ASP A 335 -8.08 -21.27 -13.47
CA ASP A 335 -6.79 -21.57 -14.09
C ASP A 335 -6.80 -21.32 -15.61
N ALA A 336 -7.91 -21.56 -16.29
CA ALA A 336 -8.03 -21.42 -17.73
C ALA A 336 -7.99 -19.95 -18.21
N ASP A 337 -8.56 -19.03 -17.44
CA ASP A 337 -8.69 -17.60 -17.83
C ASP A 337 -7.72 -16.67 -17.10
N TRP A 338 -6.83 -17.21 -16.29
CA TRP A 338 -5.76 -16.40 -15.65
C TRP A 338 -4.66 -16.01 -16.66
N PRO A 339 -4.14 -14.79 -16.65
CA PRO A 339 -4.60 -13.63 -15.87
C PRO A 339 -5.77 -12.93 -16.53
N ARG A 340 -6.79 -12.54 -15.77
CA ARG A 340 -7.90 -11.71 -16.27
C ARG A 340 -7.50 -10.24 -16.42
N GLY A 341 -6.58 -9.81 -15.58
CA GLY A 341 -6.01 -8.46 -15.62
C GLY A 341 -4.61 -8.44 -15.01
N TYR A 342 -3.86 -7.41 -15.33
CA TYR A 342 -2.51 -7.19 -14.84
C TYR A 342 -2.17 -5.69 -14.78
N LEU A 343 -1.19 -5.36 -13.94
CA LEU A 343 -0.54 -4.06 -13.88
C LEU A 343 0.90 -4.22 -14.39
N TYR A 344 1.32 -3.39 -15.33
CA TYR A 344 2.67 -3.37 -15.89
C TYR A 344 3.30 -2.00 -15.72
N MET A 345 4.54 -1.95 -15.21
CA MET A 345 5.29 -0.73 -14.94
C MET A 345 6.78 -0.93 -15.13
N HIS A 346 7.50 0.19 -15.42
CA HIS A 346 8.96 0.23 -15.38
C HIS A 346 9.48 0.87 -14.08
N PHE A 347 10.66 0.46 -13.63
CA PHE A 347 11.33 1.06 -12.48
C PHE A 347 12.10 2.31 -12.89
N CYS A 348 12.10 3.33 -12.02
CA CYS A 348 12.82 4.58 -12.22
C CYS A 348 14.11 4.57 -11.41
N ASN A 349 15.25 4.37 -12.09
CA ASN A 349 16.58 4.44 -11.47
C ASN A 349 17.24 5.82 -11.60
N ASP A 350 16.84 6.60 -12.62
CA ASP A 350 17.30 7.96 -12.89
C ASP A 350 16.13 8.82 -13.41
N GLU A 351 16.11 10.11 -13.07
CA GLU A 351 15.06 11.05 -13.50
C GLU A 351 14.99 11.24 -15.03
N HIS A 352 16.13 11.09 -15.70
CA HIS A 352 16.27 11.27 -17.16
C HIS A 352 16.44 9.94 -17.89
N GLN A 353 15.97 8.87 -17.29
CA GLN A 353 16.09 7.52 -17.81
C GLN A 353 15.46 7.40 -19.20
N ARG A 354 16.28 7.13 -20.20
CA ARG A 354 15.82 6.93 -21.59
C ARG A 354 15.40 5.49 -21.85
N TRP A 355 16.12 4.53 -21.28
CA TRP A 355 15.94 3.10 -21.49
C TRP A 355 15.51 2.42 -20.21
N ALA A 356 14.58 1.47 -20.31
CA ALA A 356 14.17 0.67 -19.18
C ALA A 356 15.26 -0.37 -18.84
N GLU A 357 15.62 -0.44 -17.55
CA GLU A 357 16.52 -1.48 -17.03
C GLU A 357 15.73 -2.67 -16.47
N GLY A 358 14.55 -2.41 -15.94
CA GLY A 358 13.65 -3.41 -15.40
C GLY A 358 12.23 -2.89 -15.22
N GLY A 359 11.34 -3.82 -14.99
CA GLY A 359 9.93 -3.55 -14.75
C GLY A 359 9.28 -4.65 -13.93
N VAL A 360 8.01 -4.47 -13.60
CA VAL A 360 7.20 -5.46 -12.92
C VAL A 360 5.87 -5.64 -13.62
N VAL A 361 5.45 -6.89 -13.71
CA VAL A 361 4.07 -7.26 -14.06
C VAL A 361 3.44 -7.93 -12.85
N LEU A 362 2.30 -7.42 -12.41
CA LEU A 362 1.56 -7.91 -11.26
C LEU A 362 0.17 -8.39 -11.68
N SER A 363 -0.24 -9.55 -11.24
CA SER A 363 -1.61 -10.05 -11.35
C SER A 363 -2.05 -10.71 -10.05
N TYR A 364 -3.34 -10.91 -9.86
CA TYR A 364 -3.87 -11.60 -8.70
C TYR A 364 -3.47 -13.08 -8.68
N MET A 365 -3.23 -13.62 -7.48
CA MET A 365 -3.04 -15.04 -7.24
C MET A 365 -3.66 -15.42 -5.89
N HIS A 366 -4.51 -16.45 -5.90
CA HIS A 366 -5.09 -16.98 -4.67
C HIS A 366 -4.05 -17.71 -3.83
N PHE A 367 -4.10 -17.52 -2.52
CA PHE A 367 -3.20 -18.21 -1.59
C PHE A 367 -3.35 -19.75 -1.69
N SER A 368 -4.56 -20.24 -1.97
CA SER A 368 -4.85 -21.67 -2.14
C SER A 368 -4.00 -22.36 -3.21
N GLU A 369 -3.54 -21.63 -4.23
CA GLU A 369 -2.67 -22.18 -5.26
C GLU A 369 -1.27 -22.55 -4.75
N VAL A 370 -0.84 -21.89 -3.68
CA VAL A 370 0.50 -22.03 -3.10
C VAL A 370 0.49 -22.54 -1.65
N GLU A 371 -0.69 -22.75 -1.07
CA GLU A 371 -0.87 -23.10 0.34
C GLU A 371 -0.16 -24.43 0.71
N LYS A 372 -0.10 -25.40 -0.19
CA LYS A 372 0.59 -26.68 0.05
C LYS A 372 2.08 -26.53 0.37
N TRP A 373 2.69 -25.41 -0.01
CA TRP A 373 4.09 -25.10 0.31
C TRP A 373 4.26 -24.17 1.52
N LYS A 374 3.17 -23.82 2.22
CA LYS A 374 3.25 -23.05 3.46
C LYS A 374 4.11 -23.78 4.50
N GLY A 375 4.98 -23.05 5.18
CA GLY A 375 5.90 -23.62 6.18
C GLY A 375 7.16 -24.27 5.59
N THR A 376 7.33 -24.28 4.28
CA THR A 376 8.59 -24.70 3.65
C THR A 376 9.60 -23.55 3.60
N SER A 377 10.89 -23.89 3.51
CA SER A 377 11.96 -22.88 3.48
C SER A 377 12.03 -22.16 2.13
N ILE A 378 12.26 -20.85 2.15
CA ILE A 378 12.54 -20.03 0.96
C ILE A 378 13.69 -20.65 0.16
N GLY A 379 13.52 -20.78 -1.17
CA GLY A 379 14.51 -21.38 -2.07
C GLY A 379 14.64 -22.91 -2.00
N ARG A 380 13.79 -23.59 -1.20
CA ARG A 380 13.80 -25.06 -1.04
C ARG A 380 12.39 -25.65 -1.08
N ARG A 381 11.51 -25.13 -1.94
CA ARG A 381 10.10 -25.55 -2.02
C ARG A 381 9.83 -26.68 -3.00
N GLY A 382 10.86 -27.14 -3.72
CA GLY A 382 10.76 -28.21 -4.69
C GLY A 382 10.48 -27.76 -6.11
N GLU A 383 10.71 -28.68 -7.08
CA GLU A 383 10.62 -28.39 -8.51
C GLU A 383 9.20 -28.05 -8.96
N ASP A 384 8.19 -28.65 -8.37
CA ASP A 384 6.77 -28.38 -8.67
C ASP A 384 6.36 -26.94 -8.34
N TYR A 385 6.94 -26.33 -7.29
CA TYR A 385 6.75 -24.90 -6.98
C TYR A 385 7.43 -24.00 -8.01
N GLU A 386 8.67 -24.34 -8.39
CA GLU A 386 9.39 -23.57 -9.40
C GLU A 386 8.73 -23.71 -10.79
N GLN A 387 8.16 -24.87 -11.10
CA GLN A 387 7.40 -25.05 -12.34
C GLN A 387 6.13 -24.22 -12.36
N LEU A 388 5.34 -24.21 -11.28
CA LEU A 388 4.17 -23.33 -11.16
C LEU A 388 4.55 -21.85 -11.42
N LYS A 389 5.66 -21.40 -10.83
CA LYS A 389 6.15 -20.03 -11.01
C LYS A 389 6.54 -19.74 -12.46
N ARG A 390 7.21 -20.67 -13.13
CA ARG A 390 7.57 -20.53 -14.56
C ARG A 390 6.32 -20.46 -15.43
N ASP A 391 5.38 -21.36 -15.24
CA ASP A 391 4.15 -21.43 -16.04
C ASP A 391 3.33 -20.14 -15.89
N ARG A 392 3.17 -19.64 -14.66
CA ARG A 392 2.49 -18.37 -14.37
C ARG A 392 3.27 -17.17 -14.96
N ALA A 393 4.59 -17.16 -14.86
CA ALA A 393 5.40 -16.08 -15.41
C ALA A 393 5.29 -15.99 -16.93
N GLU A 394 5.41 -17.12 -17.65
CA GLU A 394 5.30 -17.13 -19.11
C GLU A 394 3.92 -16.67 -19.58
N ARG A 395 2.84 -17.14 -18.94
CA ARG A 395 1.47 -16.71 -19.26
C ARG A 395 1.28 -15.20 -19.02
N LEU A 396 1.84 -14.66 -17.95
CA LEU A 396 1.73 -13.24 -17.63
C LEU A 396 2.57 -12.38 -18.58
N ILE A 397 3.77 -12.85 -18.96
CA ILE A 397 4.61 -12.19 -19.98
C ILE A 397 3.89 -12.20 -21.33
N ASP A 398 3.30 -13.32 -21.75
CA ASP A 398 2.52 -13.41 -23.00
C ASP A 398 1.34 -12.45 -23.02
N ALA A 399 0.66 -12.29 -21.87
CA ALA A 399 -0.44 -11.34 -21.74
C ALA A 399 0.00 -9.90 -22.01
N VAL A 400 1.15 -9.49 -21.42
CA VAL A 400 1.71 -8.15 -21.66
C VAL A 400 2.23 -7.99 -23.08
N CYS A 401 2.84 -9.02 -23.66
CA CYS A 401 3.38 -8.98 -25.02
C CYS A 401 2.31 -8.75 -26.11
N ARG A 402 1.04 -9.06 -25.84
CA ARG A 402 -0.07 -8.73 -26.76
C ARG A 402 -0.26 -7.21 -26.90
N GLU A 403 -0.03 -6.48 -25.82
CA GLU A 403 -0.16 -5.02 -25.77
C GLU A 403 1.16 -4.31 -26.14
N PHE A 404 2.30 -4.95 -25.90
CA PHE A 404 3.64 -4.41 -26.11
C PHE A 404 4.48 -5.30 -27.03
N PRO A 405 4.27 -5.21 -28.36
CA PRO A 405 5.09 -5.96 -29.32
C PRO A 405 6.59 -5.61 -29.15
N GLY A 406 7.44 -6.65 -29.17
CA GLY A 406 8.87 -6.50 -28.97
C GLY A 406 9.34 -6.58 -27.51
N LEU A 407 8.42 -6.55 -26.53
CA LEU A 407 8.78 -6.71 -25.11
C LEU A 407 9.55 -8.00 -24.85
N ARG A 408 9.10 -9.12 -25.41
CA ARG A 408 9.74 -10.42 -25.21
C ARG A 408 11.20 -10.44 -25.68
N ASP A 409 11.50 -9.81 -26.79
CA ASP A 409 12.87 -9.70 -27.33
C ASP A 409 13.78 -8.85 -26.42
N GLY A 410 13.21 -7.89 -25.71
CA GLY A 410 13.89 -7.03 -24.75
C GLY A 410 14.17 -7.69 -23.40
N ILE A 411 13.50 -8.80 -23.05
CA ILE A 411 13.70 -9.47 -21.77
C ILE A 411 15.04 -10.20 -21.75
N ALA A 412 15.86 -9.92 -20.73
CA ALA A 412 17.12 -10.61 -20.45
C ALA A 412 16.97 -11.71 -19.38
N GLY A 413 15.89 -11.67 -18.62
CA GLY A 413 15.55 -12.62 -17.56
C GLY A 413 14.50 -12.07 -16.62
N TYR A 414 14.02 -12.89 -15.71
CA TYR A 414 13.03 -12.49 -14.73
C TYR A 414 13.17 -13.21 -13.39
N GLU A 415 12.60 -12.61 -12.35
CA GLU A 415 12.36 -13.20 -11.04
C GLU A 415 10.86 -13.19 -10.77
N THR A 416 10.40 -14.00 -9.80
CA THR A 416 8.97 -14.08 -9.48
C THR A 416 8.72 -14.05 -7.99
N SER A 417 7.56 -13.50 -7.59
CA SER A 417 7.03 -13.63 -6.24
C SER A 417 5.59 -14.16 -6.27
N THR A 418 5.21 -14.83 -5.17
CA THR A 418 3.87 -15.40 -4.97
C THR A 418 3.31 -14.90 -3.65
N PRO A 419 2.05 -15.20 -3.30
CA PRO A 419 1.52 -14.91 -1.97
C PRO A 419 2.37 -15.46 -0.82
N LEU A 420 3.11 -16.57 -1.00
CA LEU A 420 4.05 -17.06 0.01
C LEU A 420 5.24 -16.13 0.23
N THR A 421 5.67 -15.40 -0.80
CA THR A 421 6.73 -14.39 -0.64
C THR A 421 6.27 -13.25 0.27
N TYR A 422 5.02 -12.78 0.10
CA TYR A 422 4.44 -11.77 0.99
C TYR A 422 4.32 -12.30 2.43
N LEU A 423 3.83 -13.52 2.61
CA LEU A 423 3.76 -14.16 3.93
C LEU A 423 5.13 -14.23 4.60
N ASP A 424 6.16 -14.67 3.88
CA ASP A 424 7.51 -14.88 4.44
C ASP A 424 8.20 -13.57 4.82
N TYR A 425 8.08 -12.53 4.00
CA TYR A 425 8.82 -11.28 4.19
C TYR A 425 8.06 -10.22 4.97
N THR A 426 6.73 -10.20 4.89
CA THR A 426 5.92 -9.16 5.55
C THR A 426 5.05 -9.70 6.69
N GLY A 427 4.94 -11.02 6.82
CA GLY A 427 4.08 -11.66 7.80
C GLY A 427 2.57 -11.45 7.54
N THR A 428 2.21 -10.99 6.33
CA THR A 428 0.81 -10.78 5.95
C THR A 428 0.13 -12.13 5.79
N GLU A 429 -0.91 -12.35 6.55
CA GLU A 429 -1.64 -13.61 6.55
C GLU A 429 -2.18 -13.91 5.14
N ARG A 430 -2.12 -15.17 4.70
CA ARG A 430 -2.49 -15.61 3.34
C ARG A 430 -1.83 -14.81 2.21
N GLY A 431 -0.69 -14.14 2.49
CA GLY A 431 0.03 -13.39 1.48
C GLY A 431 -0.78 -12.27 0.82
N ALA A 432 -1.76 -11.71 1.54
CA ALA A 432 -2.60 -10.63 1.04
C ALA A 432 -1.77 -9.39 0.68
N MET A 433 -2.07 -8.74 -0.46
CA MET A 433 -1.31 -7.57 -0.91
C MET A 433 -1.50 -6.37 0.03
N TYR A 434 -2.73 -6.15 0.48
CA TYR A 434 -3.12 -4.98 1.28
C TYR A 434 -3.63 -5.34 2.68
N GLY A 435 -3.50 -6.61 3.11
CA GLY A 435 -3.95 -7.10 4.40
C GLY A 435 -5.48 -7.15 4.50
N VAL A 436 -6.04 -6.69 5.62
CA VAL A 436 -7.48 -6.75 5.89
C VAL A 436 -8.30 -5.97 4.86
N ALA A 437 -9.22 -6.68 4.21
CA ALA A 437 -10.10 -6.11 3.17
C ALA A 437 -11.04 -5.03 3.74
N LYS A 438 -11.35 -4.04 2.92
CA LYS A 438 -12.34 -3.00 3.22
C LYS A 438 -13.66 -3.40 2.57
N ASP A 439 -14.61 -3.87 3.38
CA ASP A 439 -15.89 -4.42 2.93
C ASP A 439 -17.04 -3.68 3.63
N ILE A 440 -17.99 -3.12 2.84
CA ILE A 440 -19.15 -2.39 3.34
C ILE A 440 -20.07 -3.29 4.20
N HIS A 441 -20.10 -4.59 3.90
CA HIS A 441 -20.98 -5.54 4.61
C HIS A 441 -20.50 -5.85 6.03
N LEU A 442 -19.23 -5.62 6.32
CA LEU A 442 -18.67 -5.83 7.65
C LEU A 442 -18.84 -4.61 8.55
N GLY A 443 -19.09 -3.43 7.99
CA GLY A 443 -19.24 -2.19 8.72
C GLY A 443 -18.10 -1.95 9.73
N PRO A 444 -18.40 -1.43 10.94
CA PRO A 444 -17.40 -1.18 11.99
C PRO A 444 -16.67 -2.46 12.47
N ALA A 445 -17.30 -3.63 12.40
CA ALA A 445 -16.69 -4.90 12.82
C ALA A 445 -15.52 -5.33 11.93
N GLY A 446 -15.52 -4.92 10.66
CA GLY A 446 -14.43 -5.16 9.69
C GLY A 446 -13.21 -4.26 9.90
N ARG A 447 -13.27 -3.30 10.82
CA ARG A 447 -12.18 -2.32 11.02
C ARG A 447 -11.28 -2.72 12.18
N VAL A 448 -9.97 -2.61 11.95
CA VAL A 448 -8.96 -2.73 13.00
C VAL A 448 -8.64 -1.32 13.52
N GLN A 449 -8.85 -1.12 14.81
CA GLN A 449 -8.55 0.16 15.47
C GLN A 449 -7.09 0.17 15.96
N HIS A 450 -6.51 1.35 16.08
CA HIS A 450 -5.16 1.54 16.63
C HIS A 450 -5.08 1.20 18.12
N ARG A 451 -6.18 1.34 18.89
CA ARG A 451 -6.25 0.95 20.31
C ARG A 451 -6.61 -0.51 20.45
N THR A 452 -5.91 -1.21 21.32
CA THR A 452 -6.31 -2.55 21.78
C THR A 452 -7.05 -2.47 23.12
N LYS A 453 -7.39 -3.63 23.69
CA LYS A 453 -7.91 -3.71 25.06
C LYS A 453 -6.81 -3.64 26.12
N ILE A 454 -5.56 -3.62 25.73
CA ILE A 454 -4.41 -3.40 26.61
C ILE A 454 -4.04 -1.91 26.47
N PRO A 455 -4.11 -1.12 27.55
CA PRO A 455 -4.09 0.36 27.48
C PRO A 455 -2.89 0.97 26.76
N ASN A 456 -1.72 0.34 26.86
CA ASN A 456 -0.47 0.81 26.29
C ASN A 456 0.07 -0.08 25.14
N LEU A 457 -0.80 -0.92 24.55
CA LEU A 457 -0.51 -1.67 23.34
C LEU A 457 -1.30 -1.06 22.18
N LEU A 458 -0.62 -0.38 21.30
CA LEU A 458 -1.17 0.27 20.12
C LEU A 458 -0.86 -0.51 18.85
N LEU A 459 -1.70 -0.38 17.85
CA LEU A 459 -1.52 -0.96 16.51
C LEU A 459 -1.23 0.16 15.50
N ALA A 460 -0.36 -0.13 14.52
CA ALA A 460 -0.06 0.75 13.39
C ALA A 460 0.12 -0.07 12.10
N GLY A 461 0.28 0.61 10.97
CA GLY A 461 0.52 -0.03 9.67
C GLY A 461 -0.73 -0.21 8.82
N GLN A 462 -0.59 -0.90 7.67
CA GLN A 462 -1.59 -0.95 6.60
C GLN A 462 -2.95 -1.58 6.97
N ASN A 463 -2.99 -2.38 8.04
CA ASN A 463 -4.22 -3.03 8.51
C ASN A 463 -5.06 -2.12 9.42
N VAL A 464 -4.49 -1.00 9.90
CA VAL A 464 -5.12 -0.03 10.79
C VAL A 464 -5.51 1.19 9.98
N ASN A 465 -6.76 1.53 9.91
CA ASN A 465 -7.36 2.58 9.07
C ASN A 465 -7.33 2.25 7.57
N SER A 466 -6.23 2.54 6.87
CA SER A 466 -6.10 2.37 5.42
C SER A 466 -4.72 1.83 5.05
N HIS A 467 -4.65 1.18 3.90
CA HIS A 467 -3.40 0.73 3.28
C HIS A 467 -2.83 1.82 2.33
N GLY A 468 -1.73 1.49 1.66
CA GLY A 468 -0.99 2.43 0.81
C GLY A 468 -0.17 3.43 1.63
N ILE A 469 0.72 4.17 0.96
CA ILE A 469 1.66 5.08 1.66
C ILE A 469 0.93 6.14 2.50
N LEU A 470 -0.06 6.83 1.92
CA LEU A 470 -0.82 7.85 2.63
C LEU A 470 -1.63 7.25 3.77
N GLY A 471 -2.34 6.14 3.54
CA GLY A 471 -3.15 5.48 4.56
C GLY A 471 -2.34 5.03 5.77
N VAL A 472 -1.13 4.49 5.54
CA VAL A 472 -0.20 4.09 6.61
C VAL A 472 0.32 5.29 7.38
N LEU A 473 0.68 6.39 6.71
CA LEU A 473 1.16 7.61 7.38
C LEU A 473 0.06 8.28 8.21
N VAL A 474 -1.16 8.33 7.70
CA VAL A 474 -2.35 8.78 8.46
C VAL A 474 -2.57 7.89 9.69
N GLY A 475 -2.50 6.58 9.53
CA GLY A 475 -2.56 5.62 10.65
C GLY A 475 -1.46 5.82 11.69
N THR A 476 -0.26 6.21 11.25
CA THR A 476 0.85 6.58 12.13
C THR A 476 0.52 7.82 12.99
N ILE A 477 -0.04 8.88 12.36
CA ILE A 477 -0.46 10.08 13.09
C ILE A 477 -1.50 9.72 14.16
N VAL A 478 -2.48 8.89 13.81
CA VAL A 478 -3.51 8.43 14.75
C VAL A 478 -2.88 7.66 15.92
N ALA A 479 -1.98 6.72 15.66
CA ALA A 479 -1.30 5.96 16.71
C ALA A 479 -0.43 6.86 17.62
N CYS A 480 0.36 7.77 17.03
CA CYS A 480 1.20 8.71 17.79
C CYS A 480 0.37 9.74 18.58
N SER A 481 -0.85 10.07 18.14
CA SER A 481 -1.74 11.00 18.84
C SER A 481 -2.19 10.50 20.21
N GLU A 482 -2.07 9.21 20.49
CA GLU A 482 -2.30 8.64 21.81
C GLU A 482 -1.28 9.12 22.85
N LEU A 483 -0.10 9.52 22.40
CA LEU A 483 1.01 9.95 23.24
C LEU A 483 1.28 11.46 23.14
N LEU A 484 1.00 12.09 21.99
CA LEU A 484 1.38 13.47 21.68
C LEU A 484 0.18 14.42 21.48
N THR A 485 -1.03 13.92 21.33
CA THR A 485 -2.24 14.56 20.83
C THR A 485 -2.21 14.90 19.32
N SER A 486 -3.36 14.80 18.65
CA SER A 486 -3.47 15.10 17.21
C SER A 486 -3.20 16.58 16.91
N GLU A 487 -3.65 17.49 17.79
CA GLU A 487 -3.41 18.92 17.63
C GLU A 487 -1.92 19.26 17.65
N TYR A 488 -1.15 18.63 18.54
CA TYR A 488 0.30 18.80 18.59
C TYR A 488 0.95 18.39 17.27
N ILE A 489 0.61 17.18 16.77
CA ILE A 489 1.21 16.64 15.54
C ILE A 489 0.83 17.50 14.32
N PHE A 490 -0.44 17.93 14.19
CA PHE A 490 -0.86 18.80 13.08
C PHE A 490 -0.15 20.15 13.10
N ASN A 491 -0.01 20.77 14.28
CA ASN A 491 0.72 22.03 14.42
C ASN A 491 2.21 21.84 14.08
N ASP A 492 2.78 20.69 14.41
CA ASP A 492 4.18 20.36 14.09
C ASP A 492 4.37 20.13 12.58
N ILE A 493 3.44 19.45 11.91
CA ILE A 493 3.43 19.31 10.45
C ILE A 493 3.40 20.71 9.78
N ILE A 494 2.49 21.60 10.21
CA ILE A 494 2.35 22.94 9.64
C ILE A 494 3.65 23.76 9.79
N LYS A 495 4.37 23.63 10.90
CA LYS A 495 5.67 24.32 11.08
C LYS A 495 6.75 23.88 10.11
N HIS A 496 6.65 22.65 9.56
CA HIS A 496 7.61 22.13 8.61
C HIS A 496 7.20 22.41 7.15
N GLU A 497 6.10 23.12 6.91
CA GLU A 497 5.67 23.58 5.58
C GLU A 497 6.38 24.86 5.13
N SER A 498 6.86 25.64 6.07
CA SER A 498 7.64 26.86 5.83
C SER A 498 9.14 26.50 5.78
#